data_b93e237e05691e3fb31f9ec7d55413a1
#
_entry.id   b93e237e05691e3fb31f9ec7d55413a1
#
_cell.length_a   1.000
_cell.length_b   1.000
_cell.length_c   1.000
_cell.angle_alpha   90.00
_cell.angle_beta   90.00
_cell.angle_gamma   90.00
#
_symmetry.space_group_name_H-M   'P 1'
#
loop_
_entity.id
_entity.type
_entity.pdbx_description
1 polymer ?
#
loop_
_entity_poly.entity_id
_entity_poly.type
_entity_poly.pdbx_seq_one_letter_code
_entity_poly.pdbx_strand_id
1 'polypeptide(L)'
;GKVCYQVSDGPHFSPNYVDSGVLFISARNIKVNGWSLDDAKYITEKDYNEFSKRVIPEIGDVLYTKGGTTGIARTVDIEDKFQVWVHVAVLKILKEKAVPDFIAYSLNGTSCYAQSQLYTQGATNNDLGLTRLIKIWLALPPKNEQQEIVDALNSITKKYDVVTDNAMTAITILLERRAALISAAVTGRIDV
;
A
#
# COMPACT_ATOMS: atom_id res chain seq x y z
N GLY A 1 -19.08 0.29 -15.54
CA GLY A 1 -19.01 -1.17 -15.54
C GLY A 1 -18.14 -1.66 -14.36
N LYS A 2 -18.21 -2.93 -14.02
CA LYS A 2 -17.38 -3.50 -12.95
C LYS A 2 -15.96 -3.77 -13.49
N VAL A 3 -14.95 -3.41 -12.73
CA VAL A 3 -13.53 -3.70 -13.00
C VAL A 3 -12.99 -4.86 -12.16
N CYS A 4 -13.74 -5.31 -11.14
CA CYS A 4 -13.39 -6.43 -10.29
C CYS A 4 -14.43 -7.55 -10.41
N TYR A 5 -13.97 -8.80 -10.38
CA TYR A 5 -14.89 -9.94 -10.26
C TYR A 5 -15.14 -10.35 -8.81
N GLN A 6 -14.23 -9.99 -7.90
CA GLN A 6 -14.37 -10.20 -6.46
C GLN A 6 -13.77 -9.01 -5.70
N VAL A 7 -14.40 -8.63 -4.59
CA VAL A 7 -13.90 -7.69 -3.60
C VAL A 7 -14.11 -8.34 -2.24
N SER A 8 -13.03 -8.61 -1.53
CA SER A 8 -13.05 -9.26 -0.21
C SER A 8 -12.09 -8.53 0.73
N ASP A 9 -12.15 -8.82 2.01
CA ASP A 9 -11.20 -8.35 3.01
C ASP A 9 -10.68 -9.52 3.86
N GLY A 10 -9.72 -9.25 4.72
CA GLY A 10 -9.18 -10.24 5.64
C GLY A 10 -10.16 -10.65 6.74
N PRO A 11 -9.71 -11.51 7.67
CA PRO A 11 -10.54 -12.05 8.75
C PRO A 11 -11.01 -10.96 9.70
N HIS A 12 -12.20 -11.17 10.28
CA HIS A 12 -12.80 -10.29 11.29
C HIS A 12 -12.51 -10.73 12.74
N PHE A 13 -11.55 -11.62 12.91
CA PHE A 13 -11.06 -12.08 14.22
C PHE A 13 -9.53 -12.09 14.21
N SER A 14 -8.93 -11.90 15.38
CA SER A 14 -7.47 -11.81 15.51
C SER A 14 -6.80 -13.16 15.23
N PRO A 15 -5.76 -13.19 14.39
CA PRO A 15 -4.96 -14.37 14.16
C PRO A 15 -4.03 -14.66 15.35
N ASN A 16 -3.44 -15.85 15.35
CA ASN A 16 -2.31 -16.16 16.21
C ASN A 16 -1.03 -15.62 15.58
N TYR A 17 -0.49 -14.55 16.16
CA TYR A 17 0.78 -13.98 15.72
C TYR A 17 1.94 -14.83 16.19
N VAL A 18 2.93 -14.98 15.33
CA VAL A 18 4.18 -15.72 15.54
C VAL A 18 5.37 -14.88 15.09
N ASP A 19 6.57 -15.23 15.57
CA ASP A 19 7.79 -14.49 15.20
C ASP A 19 8.24 -14.78 13.76
N SER A 20 7.88 -15.95 13.23
CA SER A 20 8.13 -16.34 11.85
C SER A 20 7.00 -17.23 11.31
N GLY A 21 6.65 -17.08 10.04
CA GLY A 21 5.53 -17.80 9.43
C GLY A 21 5.09 -17.14 8.13
N VAL A 22 3.79 -17.12 7.87
CA VAL A 22 3.23 -16.47 6.70
C VAL A 22 3.04 -14.98 6.96
N LEU A 23 3.50 -14.14 6.05
CA LEU A 23 3.39 -12.69 6.12
C LEU A 23 1.91 -12.26 6.25
N PHE A 24 1.65 -11.31 7.14
CA PHE A 24 0.30 -10.80 7.40
C PHE A 24 0.26 -9.26 7.28
N ILE A 25 -0.30 -8.80 6.17
CA ILE A 25 -0.29 -7.39 5.77
C ILE A 25 -1.48 -6.66 6.37
N SER A 26 -1.19 -5.59 7.08
CA SER A 26 -2.17 -4.61 7.58
C SER A 26 -2.16 -3.33 6.75
N ALA A 27 -3.11 -2.44 6.97
CA ALA A 27 -3.17 -1.14 6.29
C ALA A 27 -1.89 -0.30 6.48
N ARG A 28 -1.15 -0.47 7.58
CA ARG A 28 0.11 0.24 7.86
C ARG A 28 1.24 -0.15 6.91
N ASN A 29 1.21 -1.38 6.42
CA ASN A 29 2.24 -1.94 5.57
C ASN A 29 2.11 -1.51 4.11
N ILE A 30 0.95 -0.97 3.70
CA ILE A 30 0.65 -0.56 2.33
C ILE A 30 0.95 0.93 2.17
N LYS A 31 1.85 1.26 1.23
CA LYS A 31 2.16 2.63 0.83
C LYS A 31 1.89 2.78 -0.66
N VAL A 32 1.66 4.00 -1.12
CA VAL A 32 1.43 4.28 -2.56
C VAL A 32 2.62 3.80 -3.40
N ASN A 33 3.83 4.08 -2.94
CA ASN A 33 5.09 3.83 -3.67
C ASN A 33 5.94 2.68 -3.10
N GLY A 34 5.39 1.81 -2.25
CA GLY A 34 6.15 0.68 -1.70
C GLY A 34 5.41 -0.10 -0.63
N TRP A 35 6.14 -0.98 0.01
CA TRP A 35 5.72 -1.72 1.19
C TRP A 35 6.52 -1.26 2.40
N SER A 36 5.91 -1.25 3.57
CA SER A 36 6.57 -1.04 4.86
C SER A 36 6.45 -2.34 5.64
N LEU A 37 7.39 -3.27 5.42
CA LEU A 37 7.30 -4.63 5.95
C LEU A 37 8.17 -4.87 7.20
N ASP A 38 8.99 -3.91 7.61
CA ASP A 38 9.91 -4.05 8.75
C ASP A 38 9.19 -4.37 10.07
N ASP A 39 7.95 -3.88 10.23
CA ASP A 39 7.09 -4.14 11.38
C ASP A 39 5.89 -5.05 11.05
N ALA A 40 5.94 -5.72 9.91
CA ALA A 40 4.89 -6.64 9.50
C ALA A 40 4.79 -7.83 10.47
N LYS A 41 3.57 -8.31 10.65
CA LYS A 41 3.31 -9.48 11.50
C LYS A 41 3.34 -10.76 10.67
N TYR A 42 3.53 -11.87 11.36
CA TYR A 42 3.44 -13.20 10.78
C TYR A 42 2.34 -13.99 11.48
N ILE A 43 1.73 -14.91 10.73
CA ILE A 43 0.67 -15.80 11.21
C ILE A 43 1.05 -17.25 10.97
N THR A 44 0.36 -18.15 11.67
CA THR A 44 0.54 -19.58 11.48
C THR A 44 0.04 -20.05 10.12
N GLU A 45 0.57 -21.18 9.62
CA GLU A 45 0.03 -21.86 8.43
C GLU A 45 -1.45 -22.25 8.60
N LYS A 46 -1.85 -22.58 9.81
CA LYS A 46 -3.25 -22.91 10.13
C LYS A 46 -4.16 -21.71 9.89
N ASP A 47 -3.76 -20.54 10.41
CA ASP A 47 -4.53 -19.30 10.22
C ASP A 47 -4.52 -18.88 8.75
N TYR A 48 -3.38 -18.98 8.05
CA TYR A 48 -3.31 -18.74 6.61
C TYR A 48 -4.32 -19.58 5.84
N ASN A 49 -4.36 -20.89 6.09
CA ASN A 49 -5.29 -21.79 5.41
C ASN A 49 -6.76 -21.47 5.73
N GLU A 50 -7.06 -21.05 6.96
CA GLU A 50 -8.41 -20.64 7.35
C GLU A 50 -8.84 -19.35 6.63
N PHE A 51 -7.97 -18.34 6.62
CA PHE A 51 -8.26 -17.05 5.98
C PHE A 51 -8.32 -17.15 4.45
N SER A 52 -7.54 -18.05 3.88
CA SER A 52 -7.51 -18.33 2.44
C SER A 52 -8.83 -18.89 1.89
N LYS A 53 -9.69 -19.43 2.75
CA LYS A 53 -11.06 -19.80 2.35
C LYS A 53 -11.90 -18.58 1.91
N ARG A 54 -11.56 -17.39 2.37
CA ARG A 54 -12.26 -16.16 2.05
C ARG A 54 -11.67 -15.49 0.80
N VAL A 55 -10.37 -15.31 0.77
CA VAL A 55 -9.63 -14.76 -0.36
C VAL A 55 -8.15 -15.12 -0.23
N ILE A 56 -7.51 -15.39 -1.35
CA ILE A 56 -6.06 -15.54 -1.46
C ILE A 56 -5.57 -14.33 -2.28
N PRO A 57 -4.77 -13.42 -1.69
CA PRO A 57 -4.13 -12.36 -2.48
C PRO A 57 -3.11 -12.96 -3.46
N GLU A 58 -3.11 -12.47 -4.69
CA GLU A 58 -2.24 -12.96 -5.78
C GLU A 58 -1.61 -11.79 -6.52
N ILE A 59 -0.48 -12.04 -7.20
CA ILE A 59 0.17 -11.04 -8.05
C ILE A 59 -0.82 -10.47 -9.07
N GLY A 60 -0.88 -9.15 -9.11
CA GLY A 60 -1.80 -8.40 -9.96
C GLY A 60 -3.19 -8.17 -9.37
N ASP A 61 -3.44 -8.58 -8.13
CA ASP A 61 -4.57 -8.03 -7.37
C ASP A 61 -4.25 -6.59 -6.94
N VAL A 62 -5.25 -5.83 -6.55
CA VAL A 62 -5.04 -4.53 -5.93
C VAL A 62 -5.48 -4.58 -4.47
N LEU A 63 -4.55 -4.32 -3.55
CA LEU A 63 -4.90 -4.11 -2.14
C LEU A 63 -5.35 -2.67 -1.94
N TYR A 64 -6.35 -2.49 -1.08
CA TYR A 64 -6.90 -1.18 -0.77
C TYR A 64 -7.15 -1.03 0.73
N THR A 65 -6.60 0.02 1.33
CA THR A 65 -6.79 0.28 2.76
C THR A 65 -8.20 0.83 3.00
N LYS A 66 -8.99 0.13 3.81
CA LYS A 66 -10.38 0.46 4.11
C LYS A 66 -10.66 0.73 5.59
N GLY A 67 -9.68 0.59 6.46
CA GLY A 67 -9.80 0.84 7.90
C GLY A 67 -8.53 1.49 8.46
N GLY A 68 -8.70 2.38 9.43
CA GLY A 68 -7.65 3.25 9.94
C GLY A 68 -7.27 4.31 8.92
N THR A 69 -6.12 4.20 8.27
CA THR A 69 -5.80 5.00 7.07
C THR A 69 -6.54 4.43 5.89
N THR A 70 -7.54 5.13 5.38
CA THR A 70 -8.35 4.71 4.23
C THR A 70 -7.88 5.39 2.95
N GLY A 71 -8.03 4.71 1.81
CA GLY A 71 -7.84 5.33 0.50
C GLY A 71 -6.50 5.08 -0.17
N ILE A 72 -5.66 4.17 0.34
CA ILE A 72 -4.40 3.80 -0.30
C ILE A 72 -4.58 2.49 -1.07
N ALA A 73 -4.21 2.51 -2.34
CA ALA A 73 -4.21 1.36 -3.24
C ALA A 73 -2.80 0.95 -3.64
N ARG A 74 -2.56 -0.35 -3.77
CA ARG A 74 -1.31 -0.88 -4.30
C ARG A 74 -1.55 -2.21 -5.01
N THR A 75 -0.94 -2.38 -6.18
CA THR A 75 -0.90 -3.67 -6.88
C THR A 75 0.00 -4.63 -6.11
N VAL A 76 -0.42 -5.87 -6.01
CA VAL A 76 0.35 -6.97 -5.41
C VAL A 76 1.46 -7.37 -6.37
N ASP A 77 2.70 -7.26 -5.89
CA ASP A 77 3.95 -7.66 -6.54
C ASP A 77 4.80 -8.58 -5.63
N ILE A 78 4.23 -9.05 -4.50
CA ILE A 78 4.86 -9.98 -3.57
C ILE A 78 4.67 -11.41 -4.09
N GLU A 79 5.77 -12.14 -4.29
CA GLU A 79 5.77 -13.51 -4.80
C GLU A 79 5.42 -14.54 -3.73
N ASP A 80 5.86 -14.29 -2.48
CA ASP A 80 5.56 -15.17 -1.35
C ASP A 80 4.09 -15.12 -0.99
N LYS A 81 3.57 -16.24 -0.50
CA LYS A 81 2.20 -16.28 0.04
C LYS A 81 2.08 -15.37 1.25
N PHE A 82 0.97 -14.66 1.33
CA PHE A 82 0.64 -13.81 2.45
C PHE A 82 -0.87 -13.73 2.67
N GLN A 83 -1.27 -13.15 3.77
CA GLN A 83 -2.66 -12.79 4.01
C GLN A 83 -2.79 -11.33 4.46
N VAL A 84 -4.00 -10.82 4.46
CA VAL A 84 -4.29 -9.43 4.80
C VAL A 84 -5.21 -9.34 6.02
N TRP A 85 -5.08 -8.24 6.77
CA TRP A 85 -5.98 -7.93 7.88
C TRP A 85 -7.32 -7.38 7.38
N VAL A 86 -8.37 -7.46 8.22
CA VAL A 86 -9.73 -6.95 7.92
C VAL A 86 -9.76 -5.51 7.39
N HIS A 87 -8.79 -4.68 7.73
CA HIS A 87 -8.70 -3.30 7.27
C HIS A 87 -8.12 -3.13 5.85
N VAL A 88 -7.83 -4.23 5.17
CA VAL A 88 -7.35 -4.26 3.78
C VAL A 88 -8.34 -5.03 2.93
N ALA A 89 -8.84 -4.39 1.89
CA ALA A 89 -9.61 -5.04 0.85
C ALA A 89 -8.68 -5.60 -0.24
N VAL A 90 -9.00 -6.77 -0.75
CA VAL A 90 -8.39 -7.41 -1.91
C VAL A 90 -9.35 -7.26 -3.08
N LEU A 91 -8.91 -6.57 -4.11
CA LEU A 91 -9.64 -6.31 -5.34
C LEU A 91 -9.12 -7.25 -6.42
N LYS A 92 -9.88 -8.27 -6.77
CA LYS A 92 -9.59 -9.21 -7.86
C LYS A 92 -9.96 -8.57 -9.19
N ILE A 93 -8.96 -8.13 -9.96
CA ILE A 93 -9.16 -7.33 -11.15
C ILE A 93 -9.55 -8.21 -12.36
N LEU A 94 -10.54 -7.76 -13.12
CA LEU A 94 -10.88 -8.30 -14.43
C LEU A 94 -9.81 -7.87 -15.45
N LYS A 95 -8.73 -8.66 -15.56
CA LYS A 95 -7.53 -8.33 -16.36
C LYS A 95 -7.82 -8.18 -17.86
N GLU A 96 -8.95 -8.69 -18.35
CA GLU A 96 -9.42 -8.43 -19.71
C GLU A 96 -9.96 -7.00 -19.92
N LYS A 97 -10.37 -6.32 -18.85
CA LYS A 97 -10.94 -4.96 -18.87
C LYS A 97 -10.01 -3.89 -18.34
N ALA A 98 -9.18 -4.24 -17.37
CA ALA A 98 -8.38 -3.26 -16.66
C ALA A 98 -6.96 -3.75 -16.37
N VAL A 99 -6.02 -2.82 -16.42
CA VAL A 99 -4.63 -2.99 -15.99
C VAL A 99 -4.59 -2.77 -14.48
N PRO A 100 -4.10 -3.71 -13.66
CA PRO A 100 -4.08 -3.57 -12.20
C PRO A 100 -3.40 -2.29 -11.71
N ASP A 101 -2.25 -1.94 -12.26
CA ASP A 101 -1.52 -0.72 -11.89
C ASP A 101 -2.30 0.55 -12.23
N PHE A 102 -3.02 0.56 -13.36
CA PHE A 102 -3.92 1.66 -13.71
C PHE A 102 -5.02 1.84 -12.66
N ILE A 103 -5.60 0.73 -12.17
CA ILE A 103 -6.61 0.78 -11.11
C ILE A 103 -5.99 1.30 -9.81
N ALA A 104 -4.80 0.83 -9.42
CA ALA A 104 -4.11 1.31 -8.22
C ALA A 104 -3.80 2.81 -8.31
N TYR A 105 -3.24 3.29 -9.43
CA TYR A 105 -3.00 4.72 -9.67
C TYR A 105 -4.30 5.54 -9.62
N SER A 106 -5.35 5.06 -10.29
CA SER A 106 -6.64 5.75 -10.30
C SER A 106 -7.26 5.87 -8.91
N LEU A 107 -7.18 4.80 -8.10
CA LEU A 107 -7.70 4.79 -6.72
C LEU A 107 -6.90 5.72 -5.80
N ASN A 108 -5.60 5.89 -6.03
CA ASN A 108 -4.75 6.86 -5.32
C ASN A 108 -4.95 8.30 -5.83
N GLY A 109 -5.54 8.46 -7.01
CA GLY A 109 -5.81 9.77 -7.59
C GLY A 109 -6.82 10.58 -6.77
N THR A 110 -6.70 11.91 -6.82
CA THR A 110 -7.46 12.86 -5.99
C THR A 110 -8.98 12.60 -6.03
N SER A 111 -9.54 12.30 -7.21
CA SER A 111 -10.98 12.05 -7.36
C SER A 111 -11.47 10.83 -6.61
N CYS A 112 -10.78 9.67 -6.74
CA CYS A 112 -11.15 8.45 -6.04
C CYS A 112 -10.84 8.56 -4.54
N TYR A 113 -9.75 9.21 -4.17
CA TYR A 113 -9.41 9.48 -2.78
C TYR A 113 -10.50 10.33 -2.10
N ALA A 114 -10.95 11.40 -2.73
CA ALA A 114 -12.05 12.24 -2.21
C ALA A 114 -13.35 11.44 -2.01
N GLN A 115 -13.69 10.56 -2.96
CA GLN A 115 -14.85 9.67 -2.81
C GLN A 115 -14.65 8.70 -1.63
N SER A 116 -13.45 8.15 -1.45
CA SER A 116 -13.16 7.26 -0.32
C SER A 116 -13.35 7.96 1.02
N GLN A 117 -12.90 9.21 1.14
CA GLN A 117 -13.06 10.01 2.35
C GLN A 117 -14.54 10.34 2.60
N LEU A 118 -15.30 10.68 1.55
CA LEU A 118 -16.73 10.93 1.65
C LEU A 118 -17.52 9.70 2.13
N TYR A 119 -17.10 8.51 1.70
CA TYR A 119 -17.77 7.25 2.07
C TYR A 119 -17.23 6.63 3.36
N THR A 120 -16.08 7.08 3.86
CA THR A 120 -15.52 6.62 5.14
C THR A 120 -16.39 7.09 6.30
N GLN A 121 -16.67 6.20 7.23
CA GLN A 121 -17.46 6.45 8.43
C GLN A 121 -16.67 6.06 9.68
N GLY A 122 -17.01 6.67 10.81
CA GLY A 122 -16.40 6.41 12.10
C GLY A 122 -15.77 7.66 12.71
N ALA A 123 -16.05 7.90 13.98
CA ALA A 123 -15.49 9.04 14.71
C ALA A 123 -14.10 8.73 15.27
N THR A 124 -13.88 7.51 15.73
CA THR A 124 -12.62 7.05 16.34
C THR A 124 -11.85 6.09 15.44
N ASN A 125 -12.56 5.17 14.78
CA ASN A 125 -12.00 4.21 13.85
C ASN A 125 -12.62 4.41 12.48
N ASN A 126 -11.86 4.99 11.57
CA ASN A 126 -12.27 5.17 10.19
C ASN A 126 -12.50 3.81 9.53
N ASP A 127 -13.68 3.60 8.94
CA ASP A 127 -14.02 2.42 8.15
C ASP A 127 -14.76 2.81 6.88
N LEU A 128 -14.21 2.41 5.75
CA LEU A 128 -14.87 2.59 4.45
C LEU A 128 -15.90 1.48 4.21
N GLY A 129 -15.64 0.26 4.67
CA GLY A 129 -16.49 -0.90 4.44
C GLY A 129 -16.56 -1.33 2.97
N LEU A 130 -16.69 -2.64 2.70
CA LEU A 130 -16.72 -3.15 1.32
C LEU A 130 -17.90 -2.63 0.52
N THR A 131 -19.09 -2.52 1.13
CA THR A 131 -20.32 -2.05 0.47
C THR A 131 -20.26 -0.60 0.02
N ARG A 132 -19.40 0.21 0.64
CA ARG A 132 -19.16 1.60 0.28
C ARG A 132 -17.98 1.70 -0.69
N LEU A 133 -16.93 0.92 -0.49
CA LEU A 133 -15.78 0.83 -1.40
C LEU A 133 -16.21 0.55 -2.85
N ILE A 134 -17.11 -0.40 -3.06
CA ILE A 134 -17.59 -0.75 -4.42
C ILE A 134 -18.42 0.36 -5.10
N LYS A 135 -18.75 1.45 -4.39
CA LYS A 135 -19.42 2.63 -4.94
C LYS A 135 -18.45 3.67 -5.50
N ILE A 136 -17.17 3.54 -5.22
CA ILE A 136 -16.15 4.41 -5.82
C ILE A 136 -16.13 4.15 -7.33
N TRP A 137 -16.23 5.21 -8.09
CA TRP A 137 -16.18 5.16 -9.54
C TRP A 137 -14.95 5.91 -10.06
N LEU A 138 -14.43 5.44 -11.17
CA LEU A 138 -13.27 6.00 -11.86
C LEU A 138 -13.51 5.99 -13.36
N ALA A 139 -12.82 6.86 -14.09
CA ALA A 139 -12.77 6.82 -15.54
C ALA A 139 -11.98 5.57 -15.97
N LEU A 140 -12.50 4.86 -16.97
CA LEU A 140 -11.87 3.64 -17.48
C LEU A 140 -11.70 3.79 -19.00
N PRO A 141 -10.54 4.28 -19.46
CA PRO A 141 -10.24 4.34 -20.89
C PRO A 141 -10.02 2.95 -21.48
N PRO A 142 -9.89 2.80 -22.80
CA PRO A 142 -9.50 1.54 -23.43
C PRO A 142 -8.21 0.96 -22.83
N LYS A 143 -8.08 -0.36 -22.79
CA LYS A 143 -6.99 -1.03 -22.06
C LYS A 143 -5.59 -0.67 -22.56
N ASN A 144 -5.42 -0.43 -23.86
CA ASN A 144 -4.16 0.06 -24.41
C ASN A 144 -3.77 1.43 -23.86
N GLU A 145 -4.73 2.36 -23.78
CA GLU A 145 -4.51 3.67 -23.17
C GLU A 145 -4.20 3.58 -21.67
N GLN A 146 -4.84 2.65 -20.94
CA GLN A 146 -4.50 2.38 -19.55
C GLN A 146 -3.02 1.99 -19.41
N GLN A 147 -2.51 1.12 -20.27
CA GLN A 147 -1.11 0.71 -20.25
C GLN A 147 -0.17 1.86 -20.58
N GLU A 148 -0.48 2.67 -21.59
CA GLU A 148 0.31 3.86 -21.93
C GLU A 148 0.39 4.85 -20.76
N ILE A 149 -0.72 5.05 -20.05
CA ILE A 149 -0.75 5.89 -18.84
C ILE A 149 0.13 5.30 -17.74
N VAL A 150 0.06 4.00 -17.49
CA VAL A 150 0.88 3.31 -16.48
C VAL A 150 2.37 3.45 -16.82
N ASP A 151 2.75 3.22 -18.06
CA ASP A 151 4.14 3.30 -18.51
C ASP A 151 4.70 4.73 -18.38
N ALA A 152 3.89 5.73 -18.73
CA ALA A 152 4.25 7.13 -18.55
C ALA A 152 4.42 7.49 -17.07
N LEU A 153 3.47 7.09 -16.20
CA LEU A 153 3.56 7.33 -14.76
C LEU A 153 4.76 6.63 -14.14
N ASN A 154 5.02 5.37 -14.47
CA ASN A 154 6.19 4.64 -13.98
C ASN A 154 7.50 5.32 -14.39
N SER A 155 7.59 5.84 -15.62
CA SER A 155 8.77 6.57 -16.08
C SER A 155 8.98 7.89 -15.31
N ILE A 156 7.89 8.57 -14.98
CA ILE A 156 7.94 9.84 -14.24
C ILE A 156 8.27 9.59 -12.77
N THR A 157 7.57 8.68 -12.12
CA THR A 157 7.77 8.36 -10.69
C THR A 157 9.19 7.89 -10.43
N LYS A 158 9.74 7.00 -11.28
CA LYS A 158 11.12 6.54 -11.17
C LYS A 158 12.15 7.68 -11.14
N LYS A 159 11.92 8.77 -11.90
CA LYS A 159 12.80 9.95 -11.84
C LYS A 159 12.71 10.67 -10.50
N TYR A 160 11.50 10.79 -9.96
CA TYR A 160 11.31 11.39 -8.64
C TYR A 160 11.87 10.54 -7.51
N ASP A 161 11.77 9.20 -7.61
CA ASP A 161 12.34 8.27 -6.63
C ASP A 161 13.86 8.47 -6.54
N VAL A 162 14.57 8.53 -7.68
CA VAL A 162 16.02 8.81 -7.71
C VAL A 162 16.36 10.14 -7.05
N VAL A 163 15.57 11.20 -7.29
CA VAL A 163 15.80 12.51 -6.66
C VAL A 163 15.57 12.44 -5.15
N THR A 164 14.52 11.71 -4.73
CA THR A 164 14.18 11.52 -3.31
C THR A 164 15.29 10.75 -2.58
N ASP A 165 15.79 9.67 -3.16
CA ASP A 165 16.87 8.85 -2.59
C ASP A 165 18.17 9.67 -2.44
N ASN A 166 18.52 10.46 -3.46
CA ASN A 166 19.66 11.37 -3.39
C ASN A 166 19.50 12.42 -2.28
N ALA A 167 18.29 13.00 -2.14
CA ALA A 167 18.00 13.97 -1.09
C ALA A 167 18.09 13.33 0.31
N MET A 168 17.54 12.12 0.50
CA MET A 168 17.64 11.38 1.77
C MET A 168 19.10 11.05 2.13
N THR A 169 19.90 10.64 1.14
CA THR A 169 21.35 10.40 1.34
C THR A 169 22.06 11.69 1.77
N ALA A 170 21.77 12.81 1.11
CA ALA A 170 22.36 14.11 1.48
C ALA A 170 21.98 14.54 2.89
N ILE A 171 20.71 14.35 3.30
CA ILE A 171 20.24 14.63 4.66
C ILE A 171 21.03 13.79 5.69
N THR A 172 21.19 12.50 5.43
CA THR A 172 21.95 11.60 6.32
C THR A 172 23.38 12.09 6.53
N ILE A 173 24.09 12.39 5.43
CA ILE A 173 25.46 12.90 5.47
C ILE A 173 25.54 14.24 6.23
N LEU A 174 24.58 15.13 6.03
CA LEU A 174 24.54 16.42 6.74
C LEU A 174 24.29 16.26 8.24
N LEU A 175 23.47 15.31 8.65
CA LEU A 175 23.24 15.00 10.07
C LEU A 175 24.49 14.41 10.72
N GLU A 176 25.20 13.50 10.04
CA GLU A 176 26.47 12.95 10.50
C GLU A 176 27.54 14.05 10.64
N ARG A 177 27.66 14.93 9.62
CA ARG A 177 28.59 16.07 9.66
C ARG A 177 28.26 17.04 10.81
N ARG A 178 26.97 17.33 11.02
CA ARG A 178 26.54 18.16 12.15
C ARG A 178 26.93 17.53 13.47
N ALA A 179 26.71 16.25 13.66
CA ALA A 179 27.12 15.54 14.90
C ALA A 179 28.63 15.55 15.12
N ALA A 180 29.42 15.32 14.06
CA ALA A 180 30.86 15.35 14.09
C ALA A 180 31.41 16.75 14.46
N LEU A 181 30.83 17.81 13.87
CA LEU A 181 31.22 19.21 14.18
C LEU A 181 30.91 19.56 15.63
N ILE A 182 29.74 19.21 16.16
CA ILE A 182 29.39 19.43 17.56
C ILE A 182 30.39 18.70 18.47
N SER A 183 30.68 17.43 18.18
CA SER A 183 31.65 16.64 18.96
C SER A 183 33.05 17.27 18.92
N ALA A 184 33.52 17.72 17.77
CA ALA A 184 34.82 18.34 17.61
C ALA A 184 34.91 19.70 18.39
N ALA A 185 33.87 20.52 18.33
CA ALA A 185 33.79 21.79 19.04
C ALA A 185 33.81 21.61 20.57
N VAL A 186 32.94 20.75 21.12
CA VAL A 186 32.84 20.53 22.58
C VAL A 186 34.04 19.80 23.14
N THR A 187 34.84 19.11 22.34
CA THR A 187 36.07 18.44 22.75
C THR A 187 37.34 19.28 22.49
N GLY A 188 37.18 20.51 22.01
CA GLY A 188 38.32 21.44 21.75
C GLY A 188 39.20 21.01 20.57
N ARG A 189 38.67 20.22 19.63
CA ARG A 189 39.41 19.78 18.44
C ARG A 189 39.33 20.78 17.29
N ILE A 190 38.41 21.70 17.36
CA ILE A 190 38.27 22.84 16.47
C ILE A 190 37.96 24.09 17.30
N ASP A 191 38.55 25.24 16.92
CA ASP A 191 38.19 26.54 17.46
C ASP A 191 36.85 27.01 16.86
N VAL A 192 35.98 27.57 17.71
CA VAL A 192 34.65 28.05 17.35
C VAL A 192 34.67 29.59 17.31
#